data_03783ac0e21bec114508b77858ac0161
#
_entry.id   03783ac0e21bec114508b77858ac0161
#
_cell.length_a   1.000
_cell.length_b   1.000
_cell.length_c   1.000
_cell.angle_alpha   90.00
_cell.angle_beta   90.00
_cell.angle_gamma   90.00
#
_symmetry.space_group_name_H-M   'P 1'
#
loop_
_entity.id
_entity.type
_entity.pdbx_description
1 polymer ?
#
loop_
_entity_poly.entity_id
_entity_poly.type
_entity_poly.pdbx_seq_one_letter_code
_entity_poly.pdbx_strand_id
1 'polypeptide(L)'
;LYEEAELADERRFEEWLSLFTDDLQYRMPIVRSLAANDIGKEYLTGPLDISWVDEGKPTLAMRVQQLRTGVHWAEEPLSRVTRLITNVRIVEALPSAEEAQEVEASCKFLLYRNRNADNQDTIIGKRVDRMRRAGDSWLIARRTVFLNQPVLLVNTLSFFV
;
A
#
# COMPACT_ATOMS: atom_id res chain seq x y z
N LEU A 1 -2.71 -2.21 -11.00
CA LEU A 1 -3.13 -2.44 -9.60
C LEU A 1 -3.31 -3.93 -9.31
N TYR A 2 -3.95 -4.71 -10.19
CA TYR A 2 -4.11 -6.16 -10.01
C TYR A 2 -2.78 -6.90 -10.14
N GLU A 3 -2.02 -6.62 -11.19
CA GLU A 3 -0.65 -7.16 -11.38
C GLU A 3 0.26 -6.85 -10.18
N GLU A 4 0.18 -5.63 -9.66
CA GLU A 4 0.95 -5.22 -8.50
C GLU A 4 0.60 -6.05 -7.25
N ALA A 5 -0.70 -6.34 -7.06
CA ALA A 5 -1.14 -7.20 -5.98
C ALA A 5 -0.65 -8.65 -6.14
N GLU A 6 -0.74 -9.21 -7.34
CA GLU A 6 -0.24 -10.55 -7.67
C GLU A 6 1.27 -10.67 -7.42
N LEU A 7 2.07 -9.72 -7.89
CA LEU A 7 3.52 -9.72 -7.66
C LEU A 7 3.87 -9.75 -6.17
N ALA A 8 3.13 -8.98 -5.36
CA ALA A 8 3.34 -8.96 -3.92
C ALA A 8 2.88 -10.25 -3.24
N ASP A 9 1.79 -10.86 -3.68
CA ASP A 9 1.27 -12.14 -3.16
C ASP A 9 2.17 -13.32 -3.55
N GLU A 10 2.72 -13.31 -4.77
CA GLU A 10 3.71 -14.27 -5.27
C GLU A 10 5.12 -14.06 -4.70
N ARG A 11 5.32 -13.02 -3.87
CA ARG A 11 6.62 -12.66 -3.28
C ARG A 11 7.69 -12.30 -4.32
N ARG A 12 7.28 -11.83 -5.48
CA ARG A 12 8.14 -11.30 -6.55
C ARG A 12 8.49 -9.84 -6.26
N PHE A 13 9.11 -9.61 -5.11
CA PHE A 13 9.25 -8.29 -4.53
C PHE A 13 10.14 -7.33 -5.34
N GLU A 14 11.12 -7.83 -6.10
CA GLU A 14 11.93 -6.97 -6.97
C GLU A 14 11.13 -6.47 -8.16
N GLU A 15 10.32 -7.33 -8.76
CA GLU A 15 9.42 -6.95 -9.84
C GLU A 15 8.35 -5.99 -9.31
N TRP A 16 7.84 -6.26 -8.12
CA TRP A 16 6.95 -5.35 -7.42
C TRP A 16 7.59 -3.97 -7.18
N LEU A 17 8.86 -3.90 -6.70
CA LEU A 17 9.60 -2.65 -6.53
C LEU A 17 9.83 -1.90 -7.84
N SER A 18 9.93 -2.60 -8.96
CA SER A 18 10.11 -1.97 -10.28
C SER A 18 8.88 -1.18 -10.76
N LEU A 19 7.71 -1.43 -10.17
CA LEU A 19 6.49 -0.70 -10.46
C LEU A 19 6.42 0.69 -9.81
N PHE A 20 7.42 1.07 -9.00
CA PHE A 20 7.47 2.36 -8.33
C PHE A 20 8.54 3.27 -8.93
N THR A 21 8.23 4.56 -8.97
CA THR A 21 9.23 5.57 -9.35
C THR A 21 10.31 5.74 -8.27
N ASP A 22 11.47 6.29 -8.63
CA ASP A 22 12.55 6.47 -7.67
C ASP A 22 12.24 7.55 -6.61
N ASP A 23 11.36 8.51 -6.95
CA ASP A 23 10.85 9.56 -6.06
C ASP A 23 9.54 9.14 -5.34
N LEU A 24 9.27 7.85 -5.22
CA LEU A 24 8.09 7.31 -4.55
C LEU A 24 7.84 7.95 -3.18
N GLN A 25 6.58 8.26 -2.92
CA GLN A 25 6.04 8.57 -1.61
C GLN A 25 5.02 7.50 -1.21
N TYR A 26 5.36 6.67 -0.25
CA TYR A 26 4.48 5.62 0.29
C TYR A 26 4.05 6.01 1.69
N ARG A 27 2.77 6.33 1.89
CA ARG A 27 2.25 6.83 3.15
C ARG A 27 1.02 6.07 3.62
N MET A 28 0.97 5.80 4.93
CA MET A 28 -0.18 5.21 5.62
C MET A 28 -0.53 6.10 6.82
N PRO A 29 -1.41 7.10 6.64
CA PRO A 29 -1.79 8.01 7.72
C PRO A 29 -2.58 7.28 8.81
N ILE A 30 -2.48 7.80 10.04
CA ILE A 30 -3.28 7.30 11.16
C ILE A 30 -4.72 7.76 10.96
N VAL A 31 -5.67 6.84 11.20
CA VAL A 31 -7.10 7.15 11.27
C VAL A 31 -7.54 7.33 12.73
N ARG A 32 -8.48 8.24 12.95
CA ARG A 32 -9.07 8.51 14.26
C ARG A 32 -10.57 8.28 14.22
N SER A 33 -11.12 7.76 15.29
CA SER A 33 -12.57 7.69 15.47
C SER A 33 -13.06 9.05 15.95
N LEU A 34 -13.80 9.76 15.12
CA LEU A 34 -14.31 11.09 15.38
C LEU A 34 -15.85 11.11 15.37
N ALA A 35 -16.44 12.15 15.96
CA ALA A 35 -17.86 12.40 15.84
C ALA A 35 -18.24 12.73 14.38
N ALA A 36 -19.51 12.48 14.03
CA ALA A 36 -20.00 12.62 12.65
C ALA A 36 -19.71 13.99 12.02
N ASN A 37 -19.73 15.07 12.81
CA ASN A 37 -19.47 16.42 12.33
C ASN A 37 -18.00 16.68 11.94
N ASP A 38 -17.08 15.83 12.39
CA ASP A 38 -15.64 15.95 12.16
C ASP A 38 -15.08 14.83 11.28
N ILE A 39 -15.93 13.98 10.70
CA ILE A 39 -15.53 12.79 9.94
C ILE A 39 -14.54 13.12 8.79
N GLY A 40 -14.64 14.30 8.20
CA GLY A 40 -13.71 14.74 7.15
C GLY A 40 -12.24 14.92 7.62
N LYS A 41 -12.01 14.89 8.94
CA LYS A 41 -10.68 15.02 9.57
C LYS A 41 -10.20 13.69 10.19
N GLU A 42 -10.85 12.59 9.84
CA GLU A 42 -10.55 11.28 10.46
C GLU A 42 -9.13 10.80 10.18
N TYR A 43 -8.56 11.11 9.00
CA TYR A 43 -7.19 10.75 8.65
C TYR A 43 -6.22 11.91 8.91
N LEU A 44 -5.10 11.59 9.57
CA LEU A 44 -4.01 12.54 9.80
C LEU A 44 -3.15 12.65 8.53
N THR A 45 -3.54 13.54 7.62
CA THR A 45 -2.91 13.69 6.29
C THR A 45 -2.02 14.94 6.16
N GLY A 46 -1.92 15.74 7.20
CA GLY A 46 -1.06 16.92 7.21
C GLY A 46 0.43 16.56 7.03
N PRO A 47 1.25 17.48 6.53
CA PRO A 47 2.66 17.21 6.24
C PRO A 47 3.51 16.90 7.49
N LEU A 48 3.06 17.31 8.67
CA LEU A 48 3.72 17.06 9.95
C LEU A 48 2.98 16.03 10.82
N ASP A 49 1.90 15.46 10.30
CA ASP A 49 1.14 14.45 11.03
C ASP A 49 1.87 13.12 11.05
N ILE A 50 1.75 12.42 12.17
CA ILE A 50 2.30 11.07 12.34
C ILE A 50 1.54 10.09 11.43
N SER A 51 2.28 9.18 10.82
CA SER A 51 1.77 8.10 9.99
C SER A 51 2.26 6.74 10.49
N TRP A 52 1.53 5.67 10.21
CA TRP A 52 2.02 4.31 10.43
C TRP A 52 3.23 3.99 9.55
N VAL A 53 3.20 4.49 8.32
CA VAL A 53 4.27 4.37 7.34
C VAL A 53 4.38 5.71 6.61
N ASP A 54 5.62 6.18 6.43
CA ASP A 54 5.95 7.34 5.59
C ASP A 54 7.36 7.08 5.02
N GLU A 55 7.41 6.44 3.85
CA GLU A 55 8.62 5.83 3.30
C GLU A 55 8.78 6.18 1.83
N GLY A 56 10.04 6.23 1.38
CA GLY A 56 10.39 6.25 -0.03
C GLY A 56 10.83 4.87 -0.54
N LYS A 57 11.06 4.77 -1.85
CA LYS A 57 11.53 3.55 -2.51
C LYS A 57 12.79 2.93 -1.88
N PRO A 58 13.81 3.72 -1.46
CA PRO A 58 14.98 3.15 -0.81
C PRO A 58 14.66 2.35 0.47
N THR A 59 13.75 2.87 1.30
CA THR A 59 13.32 2.17 2.52
C THR A 59 12.54 0.90 2.20
N LEU A 60 11.65 0.93 1.21
CA LEU A 60 10.95 -0.28 0.75
C LEU A 60 11.93 -1.33 0.22
N ALA A 61 12.96 -0.91 -0.52
CA ALA A 61 13.99 -1.82 -1.01
C ALA A 61 14.77 -2.49 0.14
N MET A 62 15.09 -1.75 1.20
CA MET A 62 15.72 -2.34 2.40
C MET A 62 14.80 -3.35 3.08
N ARG A 63 13.49 -3.09 3.16
CA ARG A 63 12.52 -4.06 3.70
C ARG A 63 12.42 -5.32 2.86
N VAL A 64 12.43 -5.19 1.53
CA VAL A 64 12.48 -6.35 0.62
C VAL A 64 13.75 -7.17 0.84
N GLN A 65 14.91 -6.52 0.94
CA GLN A 65 16.16 -7.21 1.26
C GLN A 65 16.09 -7.94 2.60
N GLN A 66 15.51 -7.32 3.62
CA GLN A 66 15.34 -7.93 4.93
C GLN A 66 14.49 -9.22 4.89
N LEU A 67 13.39 -9.22 4.10
CA LEU A 67 12.57 -10.42 3.90
C LEU A 67 13.36 -11.58 3.26
N ARG A 68 14.34 -11.27 2.42
CA ARG A 68 15.18 -12.28 1.74
C ARG A 68 16.25 -12.92 2.63
N THR A 69 16.64 -12.26 3.70
CA THR A 69 17.71 -12.78 4.57
C THR A 69 17.35 -14.08 5.28
N GLY A 70 16.03 -14.41 5.36
CA GLY A 70 15.54 -15.58 6.11
C GLY A 70 15.76 -15.50 7.62
N VAL A 71 16.32 -14.39 8.12
CA VAL A 71 16.53 -14.15 9.57
C VAL A 71 15.51 -13.17 10.14
N HIS A 72 14.55 -12.76 9.33
CA HIS A 72 13.47 -11.87 9.78
C HIS A 72 12.42 -12.69 10.55
N TRP A 73 12.63 -12.85 11.84
CA TRP A 73 11.80 -13.71 12.72
C TRP A 73 10.28 -13.44 12.61
N ALA A 74 9.89 -12.21 12.29
CA ALA A 74 8.48 -11.83 12.11
C ALA A 74 7.84 -12.47 10.87
N GLU A 75 8.64 -12.94 9.91
CA GLU A 75 8.21 -13.63 8.69
C GLU A 75 8.86 -15.02 8.54
N GLU A 76 9.30 -15.62 9.64
CA GLU A 76 9.81 -16.99 9.64
C GLU A 76 8.94 -17.89 10.54
N PRO A 77 8.18 -18.86 10.00
CA PRO A 77 8.01 -19.16 8.58
C PRO A 77 7.25 -18.06 7.83
N LEU A 78 7.46 -17.98 6.51
CA LEU A 78 6.83 -16.97 5.65
C LEU A 78 5.31 -16.99 5.72
N SER A 79 4.72 -15.82 5.85
CA SER A 79 3.27 -15.65 5.79
C SER A 79 2.73 -15.95 4.38
N ARG A 80 1.50 -16.46 4.31
CA ARG A 80 0.69 -16.49 3.09
C ARG A 80 -0.16 -15.24 3.11
N VAL A 81 -0.08 -14.46 2.06
CA VAL A 81 -0.82 -13.21 1.91
C VAL A 81 -1.66 -13.29 0.64
N THR A 82 -2.88 -12.79 0.70
CA THR A 82 -3.75 -12.64 -0.46
C THR A 82 -4.41 -11.27 -0.40
N ARG A 83 -4.34 -10.54 -1.52
CA ARG A 83 -4.94 -9.21 -1.69
C ARG A 83 -6.13 -9.29 -2.62
N LEU A 84 -7.27 -8.82 -2.17
CA LEU A 84 -8.44 -8.61 -2.99
C LEU A 84 -8.56 -7.11 -3.29
N ILE A 85 -8.38 -6.73 -4.55
CA ILE A 85 -8.50 -5.35 -5.02
C ILE A 85 -9.86 -5.19 -5.69
N THR A 86 -10.62 -4.18 -5.28
CA THR A 86 -11.97 -3.94 -5.81
C THR A 86 -12.29 -2.44 -5.88
N ASN A 87 -13.40 -2.10 -6.53
CA ASN A 87 -13.87 -0.73 -6.66
C ASN A 87 -12.82 0.21 -7.26
N VAL A 88 -12.05 -0.29 -8.23
CA VAL A 88 -11.03 0.50 -8.93
C VAL A 88 -11.70 1.60 -9.74
N ARG A 89 -11.24 2.82 -9.56
CA ARG A 89 -11.71 4.00 -10.31
C ARG A 89 -10.54 4.91 -10.64
N ILE A 90 -10.50 5.42 -11.85
CA ILE A 90 -9.68 6.59 -12.18
C ILE A 90 -10.40 7.82 -11.62
N VAL A 91 -9.73 8.57 -10.78
CA VAL A 91 -10.25 9.77 -10.11
C VAL A 91 -9.87 11.02 -10.88
N GLU A 92 -8.65 11.04 -11.42
CA GLU A 92 -8.09 12.14 -12.18
C GLU A 92 -7.16 11.62 -13.27
N ALA A 93 -7.12 12.33 -14.39
CA ALA A 93 -6.18 12.07 -15.49
C ALA A 93 -5.64 13.41 -16.01
N LEU A 94 -4.33 13.56 -16.12
CA LEU A 94 -3.67 14.80 -16.49
C LEU A 94 -2.75 14.59 -17.71
N PRO A 95 -2.73 15.51 -18.70
CA PRO A 95 -3.57 16.72 -18.80
C PRO A 95 -5.04 16.43 -19.18
N SER A 96 -5.35 15.30 -19.81
CA SER A 96 -6.69 14.85 -20.17
C SER A 96 -6.76 13.31 -20.13
N ALA A 97 -7.95 12.74 -20.33
CA ALA A 97 -8.11 11.29 -20.35
C ALA A 97 -7.43 10.64 -21.57
N GLU A 98 -7.42 11.33 -22.72
CA GLU A 98 -6.86 10.86 -23.98
C GLU A 98 -5.33 10.93 -24.02
N GLU A 99 -4.75 11.93 -23.37
CA GLU A 99 -3.31 12.23 -23.38
C GLU A 99 -2.66 12.04 -22.02
N ALA A 100 -3.24 11.23 -21.15
CA ALA A 100 -2.83 11.11 -19.77
C ALA A 100 -1.33 10.75 -19.65
N GLN A 101 -0.60 11.61 -18.93
CA GLN A 101 0.78 11.39 -18.49
C GLN A 101 0.84 11.07 -16.99
N GLU A 102 -0.19 11.47 -16.26
CA GLU A 102 -0.37 11.17 -14.86
C GLU A 102 -1.82 10.81 -14.59
N VAL A 103 -2.07 9.78 -13.78
CA VAL A 103 -3.41 9.38 -13.36
C VAL A 103 -3.44 9.16 -11.86
N GLU A 104 -4.56 9.54 -11.24
CA GLU A 104 -4.86 9.16 -9.87
C GLU A 104 -5.94 8.07 -9.91
N ALA A 105 -5.60 6.91 -9.35
CA ALA A 105 -6.51 5.78 -9.22
C ALA A 105 -6.83 5.51 -7.75
N SER A 106 -8.08 5.20 -7.48
CA SER A 106 -8.56 4.81 -6.15
C SER A 106 -9.11 3.40 -6.20
N CYS A 107 -8.83 2.61 -5.17
CA CYS A 107 -9.43 1.29 -5.00
C CYS A 107 -9.76 1.01 -3.53
N LYS A 108 -10.55 -0.01 -3.28
CA LYS A 108 -10.68 -0.65 -1.98
C LYS A 108 -9.86 -1.93 -1.99
N PHE A 109 -9.36 -2.31 -0.83
CA PHE A 109 -8.63 -3.57 -0.69
C PHE A 109 -9.04 -4.31 0.58
N LEU A 110 -8.95 -5.63 0.50
CA LEU A 110 -8.90 -6.54 1.62
C LEU A 110 -7.61 -7.33 1.51
N LEU A 111 -6.81 -7.33 2.55
CA LEU A 111 -5.61 -8.13 2.67
C LEU A 111 -5.85 -9.18 3.76
N TYR A 112 -5.73 -10.43 3.40
CA TYR A 112 -5.72 -11.54 4.33
C TYR A 112 -4.30 -12.09 4.46
N ARG A 113 -3.86 -12.29 5.68
CA ARG A 113 -2.56 -12.90 6.00
C ARG A 113 -2.79 -14.09 6.92
N ASN A 114 -2.12 -15.19 6.63
CA ASN A 114 -2.04 -16.34 7.52
C ASN A 114 -0.59 -16.78 7.71
N ARG A 115 -0.24 -17.05 8.94
CA ARG A 115 1.05 -17.61 9.34
C ARG A 115 0.81 -18.61 10.46
N ASN A 116 1.32 -19.85 10.30
CA ASN A 116 1.04 -20.95 11.22
C ASN A 116 -0.45 -21.32 11.32
N ALA A 117 -0.83 -22.01 12.39
CA ALA A 117 -2.19 -22.51 12.59
C ALA A 117 -3.15 -21.43 13.15
N ASP A 118 -2.65 -20.48 13.89
CA ASP A 118 -3.41 -19.57 14.75
C ASP A 118 -3.14 -18.08 14.53
N ASN A 119 -2.21 -17.74 13.66
CA ASN A 119 -1.85 -16.34 13.39
C ASN A 119 -2.44 -15.91 12.05
N GLN A 120 -3.59 -15.25 12.10
CA GLN A 120 -4.25 -14.70 10.93
C GLN A 120 -4.65 -13.25 11.16
N ASP A 121 -4.44 -12.43 10.15
CA ASP A 121 -4.76 -11.02 10.16
C ASP A 121 -5.63 -10.67 8.94
N THR A 122 -6.53 -9.72 9.12
CA THR A 122 -7.30 -9.13 8.02
C THR A 122 -7.21 -7.62 8.12
N ILE A 123 -6.79 -6.99 7.02
CA ILE A 123 -6.72 -5.54 6.91
C ILE A 123 -7.62 -5.10 5.76
N ILE A 124 -8.44 -4.10 6.03
CA ILE A 124 -9.37 -3.52 5.05
C ILE A 124 -9.12 -2.02 4.98
N GLY A 125 -9.14 -1.50 3.76
CA GLY A 125 -8.95 -0.08 3.57
C GLY A 125 -9.26 0.41 2.16
N LYS A 126 -8.89 1.67 1.97
CA LYS A 126 -8.87 2.36 0.68
C LYS A 126 -7.43 2.67 0.33
N ARG A 127 -7.11 2.61 -0.95
CA ARG A 127 -5.82 3.02 -1.49
C ARG A 127 -6.03 4.07 -2.58
N VAL A 128 -5.16 5.06 -2.60
CA VAL A 128 -5.08 6.05 -3.67
C VAL A 128 -3.65 6.03 -4.19
N ASP A 129 -3.51 5.72 -5.47
CA ASP A 129 -2.24 5.65 -6.17
C ASP A 129 -2.18 6.74 -7.24
N ARG A 130 -1.14 7.57 -7.23
CA ARG A 130 -0.81 8.47 -8.32
C ARG A 130 0.28 7.83 -9.16
N MET A 131 -0.02 7.61 -10.44
CA MET A 131 0.84 6.90 -11.37
C MET A 131 1.26 7.83 -12.49
N ARG A 132 2.53 7.72 -12.90
CA ARG A 132 3.12 8.42 -14.04
C ARG A 132 3.37 7.48 -15.18
N ARG A 133 3.15 7.96 -16.38
CA ARG A 133 3.43 7.21 -17.60
C ARG A 133 4.92 7.00 -17.78
N ALA A 134 5.31 5.78 -18.10
CA ALA A 134 6.68 5.37 -18.37
C ALA A 134 6.69 4.50 -19.63
N GLY A 135 6.83 5.14 -20.81
CA GLY A 135 6.64 4.47 -22.10
C GLY A 135 5.21 3.95 -22.25
N ASP A 136 5.07 2.64 -22.47
CA ASP A 136 3.77 1.98 -22.60
C ASP A 136 3.20 1.48 -21.26
N SER A 137 3.90 1.77 -20.14
CA SER A 137 3.52 1.33 -18.80
C SER A 137 3.25 2.51 -17.87
N TRP A 138 2.89 2.18 -16.61
CA TRP A 138 2.62 3.14 -15.56
C TRP A 138 3.41 2.79 -14.31
N LEU A 139 4.09 3.77 -13.71
CA LEU A 139 4.80 3.61 -12.44
C LEU A 139 4.10 4.39 -11.34
N ILE A 140 4.02 3.81 -10.17
CA ILE A 140 3.40 4.42 -8.98
C ILE A 140 4.40 5.42 -8.38
N ALA A 141 4.03 6.71 -8.38
CA ALA A 141 4.83 7.79 -7.82
C ALA A 141 4.40 8.19 -6.41
N ARG A 142 3.13 7.99 -6.09
CA ARG A 142 2.60 8.17 -4.74
C ARG A 142 1.58 7.10 -4.43
N ARG A 143 1.68 6.53 -3.23
CA ARG A 143 0.67 5.64 -2.67
C ARG A 143 0.24 6.16 -1.30
N THR A 144 -1.06 6.33 -1.11
CA THR A 144 -1.62 6.61 0.20
C THR A 144 -2.60 5.52 0.57
N VAL A 145 -2.33 4.85 1.68
CA VAL A 145 -3.14 3.74 2.21
C VAL A 145 -3.96 4.23 3.40
N PHE A 146 -5.27 4.20 3.27
CA PHE A 146 -6.21 4.60 4.31
C PHE A 146 -6.82 3.35 4.94
N LEU A 147 -6.40 3.01 6.14
CA LEU A 147 -6.94 1.87 6.89
C LEU A 147 -8.28 2.21 7.52
N ASN A 148 -9.20 1.25 7.57
CA ASN A 148 -10.48 1.40 8.27
C ASN A 148 -10.35 1.17 9.78
N GLN A 149 -9.17 0.76 10.26
CA GLN A 149 -8.90 0.39 11.64
C GLN A 149 -8.11 1.50 12.34
N PRO A 150 -8.67 2.15 13.39
CA PRO A 150 -7.94 3.16 14.16
C PRO A 150 -6.82 2.56 15.03
N VAL A 151 -6.89 1.27 15.30
CA VAL A 151 -5.85 0.49 15.99
C VAL A 151 -5.51 -0.71 15.12
N LEU A 152 -4.23 -0.86 14.83
CA LEU A 152 -3.74 -2.04 14.12
C LEU A 152 -3.69 -3.21 15.09
N LEU A 153 -4.60 -4.17 14.89
CA LEU A 153 -4.66 -5.40 15.68
C LEU A 153 -3.76 -6.51 15.12
N VAL A 154 -2.95 -6.19 14.11
CA VAL A 154 -1.99 -7.12 13.53
C VAL A 154 -0.73 -7.20 14.40
N ASN A 155 -0.19 -8.40 14.52
CA ASN A 155 1.01 -8.61 15.33
C ASN A 155 2.25 -7.92 14.74
N THR A 156 2.33 -7.80 13.43
CA THR A 156 3.43 -7.15 12.71
C THR A 156 2.94 -6.56 11.39
N LEU A 157 3.51 -5.43 10.97
CA LEU A 157 3.37 -4.87 9.61
C LEU A 157 4.59 -5.24 8.75
N SER A 158 4.90 -6.52 8.68
CA SER A 158 6.03 -7.05 7.91
C SER A 158 5.75 -7.18 6.41
N PHE A 159 4.50 -7.04 6.01
CA PHE A 159 4.04 -7.15 4.62
C PHE A 159 3.69 -5.77 4.04
N PHE A 160 3.64 -5.68 2.72
CA PHE A 160 3.25 -4.48 1.99
C PHE A 160 1.73 -4.45 1.74
N VAL A 161 1.12 -3.24 1.71
CA VAL A 161 -0.32 -3.04 1.47
C VAL A 161 -0.55 -2.32 0.15
#